data_3571c0b2f5ad96c7039d11dc875c672a
#
_entry.id   3571c0b2f5ad96c7039d11dc875c672a
#
_cell.length_a   1.000
_cell.length_b   1.000
_cell.length_c   1.000
_cell.angle_alpha   90.00
_cell.angle_beta   90.00
_cell.angle_gamma   90.00
#
_symmetry.space_group_name_H-M   'P 1'
#
loop_
_entity.id
_entity.type
_entity.pdbx_description
1 polymer ?
#
loop_
_entity_poly.entity_id
_entity_poly.type
_entity_poly.pdbx_seq_one_letter_code
_entity_poly.pdbx_strand_id
1 'polypeptide(L)'
;MQMIGKSLAAIALLCCSSAYAGEKPYAFNVLSQRSVALTAQYWNPILTYVSAKSGVPLELKLARSAQEGNALAEKGAYDFLYTNHFFTPARDRLNYKVIARPAGPGIKSEIVVPADSPVKKLADLDGKDVAFVSKDGFTGYWLPLDALLRAKVKVNVVITGNQEASSAQLRINKVAAAGVNSSIMARYAKRESFNYRVIWASEIYQDLCIMANPRVPPAKVAAVRTALVGMMDDPEGRKILEAGAELLKITDELGFVPAENRDYDNYRAFYKVTQVK
;
A
#
# COMPACT_ATOMS: atom_id res chain seq x y z
N MET A 1 -80.50 1.21 -19.59
CA MET A 1 -79.66 2.09 -18.68
C MET A 1 -78.52 1.24 -18.17
N GLN A 2 -77.44 1.28 -18.92
CA GLN A 2 -76.22 0.44 -18.67
C GLN A 2 -75.22 1.22 -17.83
N MET A 3 -74.82 0.67 -16.69
CA MET A 3 -73.72 1.16 -15.87
C MET A 3 -72.44 0.47 -16.29
N ILE A 4 -71.49 1.28 -16.77
CA ILE A 4 -70.11 0.85 -17.13
C ILE A 4 -69.24 0.92 -15.90
N GLY A 5 -68.80 -0.25 -15.41
CA GLY A 5 -67.82 -0.36 -14.33
C GLY A 5 -66.43 -0.09 -14.87
N LYS A 6 -65.69 0.88 -14.26
CA LYS A 6 -64.32 1.15 -14.51
C LYS A 6 -63.43 0.37 -13.50
N SER A 7 -62.73 -0.65 -13.99
CA SER A 7 -61.70 -1.35 -13.19
C SER A 7 -60.44 -0.51 -13.19
N LEU A 8 -60.01 -0.04 -12.01
CA LEU A 8 -58.67 0.51 -11.77
C LEU A 8 -57.70 -0.66 -11.51
N ALA A 9 -56.78 -0.89 -12.43
CA ALA A 9 -55.63 -1.73 -12.20
C ALA A 9 -54.55 -0.93 -11.46
N ALA A 10 -54.34 -1.23 -10.19
CA ALA A 10 -53.24 -0.67 -9.40
C ALA A 10 -51.97 -1.44 -9.76
N ILE A 11 -51.04 -0.77 -10.46
CA ILE A 11 -49.69 -1.26 -10.70
C ILE A 11 -48.85 -0.96 -9.43
N ALA A 12 -48.62 -2.00 -8.64
CA ALA A 12 -47.66 -1.93 -7.53
C ALA A 12 -46.24 -1.90 -8.07
N LEU A 13 -45.61 -0.71 -8.11
CA LEU A 13 -44.16 -0.57 -8.27
C LEU A 13 -43.51 -1.09 -6.99
N LEU A 14 -42.99 -2.34 -7.03
CA LEU A 14 -42.07 -2.81 -6.04
C LEU A 14 -40.73 -2.09 -6.27
N CYS A 15 -40.50 -1.02 -5.53
CA CYS A 15 -39.14 -0.47 -5.34
C CYS A 15 -38.34 -1.50 -4.55
N CYS A 16 -37.49 -2.26 -5.24
CA CYS A 16 -36.43 -3.01 -4.62
C CYS A 16 -35.37 -2.01 -4.10
N SER A 17 -35.66 -1.34 -2.98
CA SER A 17 -34.64 -0.72 -2.13
C SER A 17 -33.91 -1.85 -1.46
N SER A 18 -32.77 -2.24 -2.06
CA SER A 18 -31.84 -3.20 -1.47
C SER A 18 -31.38 -2.67 -0.13
N ALA A 19 -31.92 -3.25 0.92
CA ALA A 19 -31.61 -2.90 2.29
C ALA A 19 -30.16 -3.29 2.62
N TYR A 20 -29.27 -2.31 2.68
CA TYR A 20 -28.02 -2.38 3.42
C TYR A 20 -28.26 -2.27 4.95
N ALA A 21 -29.49 -2.50 5.39
CA ALA A 21 -29.84 -2.44 6.80
C ALA A 21 -29.37 -3.73 7.50
N GLY A 22 -28.15 -3.75 8.08
CA GLY A 22 -27.79 -4.72 9.07
C GLY A 22 -26.40 -5.37 9.03
N GLU A 23 -25.66 -5.32 7.94
CA GLU A 23 -24.33 -5.96 7.94
C GLU A 23 -23.25 -4.98 8.46
N LYS A 24 -22.50 -5.42 9.49
CA LYS A 24 -21.36 -4.64 9.99
C LYS A 24 -20.32 -4.46 8.87
N PRO A 25 -19.86 -3.23 8.61
CA PRO A 25 -18.83 -3.00 7.59
C PRO A 25 -17.56 -3.80 7.85
N TYR A 26 -16.96 -4.30 6.77
CA TYR A 26 -15.66 -4.94 6.79
C TYR A 26 -14.57 -3.89 6.99
N ALA A 27 -13.71 -4.11 7.97
CA ALA A 27 -12.61 -3.22 8.30
C ALA A 27 -11.50 -3.30 7.26
N PHE A 28 -11.23 -2.18 6.57
CA PHE A 28 -10.15 -2.04 5.60
C PHE A 28 -9.03 -1.18 6.19
N ASN A 29 -7.84 -1.76 6.38
CA ASN A 29 -6.67 -1.03 6.87
C ASN A 29 -5.70 -0.71 5.74
N VAL A 30 -5.09 0.46 5.85
CA VAL A 30 -4.06 0.95 4.91
C VAL A 30 -2.77 1.18 5.66
N LEU A 31 -1.65 0.67 5.14
CA LEU A 31 -0.33 0.92 5.68
C LEU A 31 -0.05 2.42 5.77
N SER A 32 0.34 2.86 6.97
CA SER A 32 0.57 4.28 7.29
C SER A 32 1.84 4.82 6.60
N GLN A 33 1.72 5.27 5.36
CA GLN A 33 2.78 5.88 4.57
C GLN A 33 2.69 7.42 4.57
N ARG A 34 1.52 7.98 4.85
CA ARG A 34 1.16 9.41 4.79
C ARG A 34 0.38 9.81 6.04
N SER A 35 0.04 11.08 6.16
CA SER A 35 -0.85 11.55 7.23
C SER A 35 -2.22 10.85 7.17
N VAL A 36 -2.86 10.71 8.33
CA VAL A 36 -4.20 10.12 8.45
C VAL A 36 -5.21 10.83 7.54
N ALA A 37 -5.20 12.17 7.54
CA ALA A 37 -6.10 12.99 6.73
C ALA A 37 -5.94 12.71 5.23
N LEU A 38 -4.70 12.73 4.72
CA LEU A 38 -4.41 12.51 3.32
C LEU A 38 -4.73 11.06 2.89
N THR A 39 -4.46 10.10 3.77
CA THR A 39 -4.83 8.70 3.55
C THR A 39 -6.34 8.53 3.44
N ALA A 40 -7.11 9.17 4.32
CA ALA A 40 -8.57 9.12 4.31
C ALA A 40 -9.16 9.82 3.07
N GLN A 41 -8.62 10.98 2.66
CA GLN A 41 -9.04 11.67 1.45
C GLN A 41 -8.86 10.83 0.19
N TYR A 42 -7.80 10.05 0.12
CA TYR A 42 -7.53 9.16 -1.00
C TYR A 42 -8.41 7.89 -0.95
N TRP A 43 -8.46 7.20 0.19
CA TRP A 43 -9.07 5.88 0.25
C TRP A 43 -10.60 5.88 0.46
N ASN A 44 -11.17 6.88 1.13
CA ASN A 44 -12.63 6.89 1.37
C ASN A 44 -13.45 6.90 0.06
N PRO A 45 -13.14 7.72 -0.97
CA PRO A 45 -13.87 7.65 -2.24
C PRO A 45 -13.74 6.28 -2.92
N ILE A 46 -12.55 5.67 -2.89
CA ILE A 46 -12.30 4.32 -3.44
C ILE A 46 -13.17 3.29 -2.71
N LEU A 47 -13.14 3.28 -1.37
CA LEU A 47 -13.91 2.30 -0.58
C LEU A 47 -15.42 2.51 -0.69
N THR A 48 -15.89 3.75 -0.82
CA THR A 48 -17.31 4.05 -1.08
C THR A 48 -17.74 3.46 -2.41
N TYR A 49 -16.96 3.69 -3.47
CA TYR A 49 -17.21 3.13 -4.79
C TYR A 49 -17.19 1.60 -4.77
N VAL A 50 -16.14 1.01 -4.20
CA VAL A 50 -15.99 -0.46 -4.12
C VAL A 50 -17.15 -1.08 -3.32
N SER A 51 -17.57 -0.44 -2.22
CA SER A 51 -18.71 -0.91 -1.44
C SER A 51 -20.00 -0.92 -2.26
N ALA A 52 -20.26 0.16 -3.01
CA ALA A 52 -21.44 0.27 -3.86
C ALA A 52 -21.46 -0.76 -4.99
N LYS A 53 -20.32 -0.95 -5.68
CA LYS A 53 -20.21 -1.87 -6.83
C LYS A 53 -20.14 -3.35 -6.42
N SER A 54 -19.53 -3.67 -5.29
CA SER A 54 -19.39 -5.05 -4.82
C SER A 54 -20.56 -5.55 -3.98
N GLY A 55 -21.36 -4.65 -3.44
CA GLY A 55 -22.36 -5.01 -2.44
C GLY A 55 -21.76 -5.40 -1.08
N VAL A 56 -20.47 -5.14 -0.85
CA VAL A 56 -19.74 -5.45 0.40
C VAL A 56 -19.41 -4.14 1.10
N PRO A 57 -20.03 -3.81 2.25
CA PRO A 57 -19.76 -2.55 2.93
C PRO A 57 -18.34 -2.57 3.51
N LEU A 58 -17.51 -1.57 3.12
CA LEU A 58 -16.13 -1.41 3.57
C LEU A 58 -16.01 -0.13 4.41
N GLU A 59 -15.24 -0.19 5.49
CA GLU A 59 -14.94 0.96 6.35
C GLU A 59 -13.43 1.11 6.53
N LEU A 60 -12.91 2.31 6.26
CA LEU A 60 -11.50 2.62 6.48
C LEU A 60 -11.18 2.66 7.97
N LYS A 61 -10.22 1.86 8.39
CA LYS A 61 -9.70 1.83 9.77
C LYS A 61 -8.20 2.08 9.73
N LEU A 62 -7.78 3.26 10.16
CA LEU A 62 -6.37 3.66 10.17
C LEU A 62 -5.76 3.46 11.55
N ALA A 63 -4.53 2.97 11.58
CA ALA A 63 -3.68 2.92 12.76
C ALA A 63 -2.79 4.18 12.82
N ARG A 64 -2.29 4.53 14.01
CA ARG A 64 -1.40 5.69 14.22
C ARG A 64 -0.02 5.49 13.59
N SER A 65 0.40 4.22 13.42
CA SER A 65 1.67 3.85 12.81
C SER A 65 1.55 2.52 12.08
N ALA A 66 2.52 2.24 11.19
CA ALA A 66 2.63 0.94 10.51
C ALA A 66 2.77 -0.21 11.53
N GLN A 67 3.54 0.00 12.60
CA GLN A 67 3.75 -1.00 13.65
C GLN A 67 2.44 -1.34 14.39
N GLU A 68 1.66 -0.34 14.79
CA GLU A 68 0.36 -0.54 15.42
C GLU A 68 -0.62 -1.24 14.46
N GLY A 69 -0.66 -0.81 13.19
CA GLY A 69 -1.50 -1.43 12.16
C GLY A 69 -1.18 -2.91 11.95
N ASN A 70 0.10 -3.24 11.87
CA ASN A 70 0.55 -4.64 11.75
C ASN A 70 0.15 -5.46 12.99
N ALA A 71 0.37 -4.95 14.19
CA ALA A 71 0.01 -5.63 15.44
C ALA A 71 -1.50 -5.88 15.58
N LEU A 72 -2.33 -4.92 15.15
CA LEU A 72 -3.79 -5.07 15.11
C LEU A 72 -4.21 -6.10 14.04
N ALA A 73 -3.59 -6.06 12.86
CA ALA A 73 -3.86 -7.03 11.80
C ALA A 73 -3.48 -8.47 12.21
N GLU A 74 -2.37 -8.65 12.92
CA GLU A 74 -1.95 -9.94 13.49
C GLU A 74 -2.99 -10.50 14.47
N LYS A 75 -3.69 -9.63 15.19
CA LYS A 75 -4.81 -9.98 16.09
C LYS A 75 -6.15 -10.17 15.35
N GLY A 76 -6.16 -10.05 14.02
CA GLY A 76 -7.35 -10.17 13.20
C GLY A 76 -8.32 -8.98 13.28
N ALA A 77 -7.85 -7.78 13.63
CA ALA A 77 -8.71 -6.60 13.75
C ALA A 77 -9.26 -6.12 12.39
N TYR A 78 -8.63 -6.52 11.28
CA TYR A 78 -9.00 -6.07 9.93
C TYR A 78 -9.39 -7.23 9.03
N ASP A 79 -10.31 -6.95 8.11
CA ASP A 79 -10.82 -7.88 7.12
C ASP A 79 -10.04 -7.76 5.81
N PHE A 80 -9.63 -6.55 5.46
CA PHE A 80 -8.80 -6.26 4.31
C PHE A 80 -7.60 -5.40 4.73
N LEU A 81 -6.47 -5.59 4.05
CA LEU A 81 -5.22 -4.85 4.28
C LEU A 81 -4.70 -4.32 2.95
N TYR A 82 -4.22 -3.09 2.93
CA TYR A 82 -3.38 -2.58 1.86
C TYR A 82 -1.94 -2.46 2.39
N THR A 83 -1.11 -3.47 2.10
CA THR A 83 0.24 -3.61 2.69
C THR A 83 1.10 -4.57 1.90
N ASN A 84 2.42 -4.55 2.15
CA ASN A 84 3.37 -5.60 1.77
C ASN A 84 4.13 -6.16 2.99
N HIS A 85 3.69 -5.87 4.21
CA HIS A 85 4.35 -6.30 5.44
C HIS A 85 3.96 -7.71 5.92
N PHE A 86 3.11 -8.42 5.15
CA PHE A 86 2.56 -9.72 5.58
C PHE A 86 3.22 -10.94 4.93
N PHE A 87 4.39 -10.76 4.32
CA PHE A 87 5.15 -11.84 3.68
C PHE A 87 6.32 -12.35 4.54
N THR A 88 6.53 -11.81 5.75
CA THR A 88 7.47 -12.40 6.73
C THR A 88 6.99 -13.78 7.17
N PRO A 89 7.89 -14.73 7.54
CA PRO A 89 7.48 -16.08 7.94
C PRO A 89 6.45 -16.11 9.08
N ALA A 90 6.50 -15.15 10.00
CA ALA A 90 5.54 -15.04 11.11
C ALA A 90 4.16 -14.61 10.66
N ARG A 91 4.06 -13.60 9.76
CA ARG A 91 2.80 -13.03 9.29
C ARG A 91 2.19 -13.81 8.13
N ASP A 92 3.00 -14.42 7.27
CA ASP A 92 2.55 -15.25 6.15
C ASP A 92 1.69 -16.44 6.62
N ARG A 93 1.96 -16.96 7.82
CA ARG A 93 1.15 -18.02 8.49
C ARG A 93 -0.29 -17.59 8.79
N LEU A 94 -0.58 -16.30 8.86
CA LEU A 94 -1.95 -15.79 9.03
C LEU A 94 -2.80 -15.96 7.77
N ASN A 95 -2.17 -16.38 6.67
CA ASN A 95 -2.80 -16.83 5.44
C ASN A 95 -3.72 -15.80 4.76
N TYR A 96 -3.41 -14.50 4.92
CA TYR A 96 -4.07 -13.47 4.13
C TYR A 96 -3.90 -13.74 2.64
N LYS A 97 -4.94 -13.53 1.86
CA LYS A 97 -4.95 -13.76 0.41
C LYS A 97 -4.79 -12.46 -0.35
N VAL A 98 -3.76 -12.35 -1.17
CA VAL A 98 -3.60 -11.25 -2.12
C VAL A 98 -4.73 -11.32 -3.15
N ILE A 99 -5.40 -10.20 -3.40
CA ILE A 99 -6.55 -10.11 -4.31
C ILE A 99 -6.35 -9.10 -5.43
N ALA A 100 -5.62 -8.02 -5.17
CA ALA A 100 -5.32 -6.98 -6.14
C ALA A 100 -4.06 -6.21 -5.73
N ARG A 101 -3.49 -5.48 -6.65
CA ARG A 101 -2.42 -4.50 -6.39
C ARG A 101 -2.64 -3.25 -7.25
N PRO A 102 -2.04 -2.10 -6.91
CA PRO A 102 -1.98 -0.98 -7.85
C PRO A 102 -1.35 -1.42 -9.17
N ALA A 103 -1.80 -0.83 -10.28
CA ALA A 103 -1.12 -0.93 -11.55
C ALA A 103 0.29 -0.30 -11.44
N GLY A 104 1.15 -0.62 -12.37
CA GLY A 104 2.50 -0.07 -12.42
C GLY A 104 3.61 -1.11 -12.33
N PRO A 105 4.85 -0.69 -12.59
CA PRO A 105 5.99 -1.59 -12.84
C PRO A 105 6.59 -2.22 -11.58
N GLY A 106 6.03 -1.93 -10.40
CA GLY A 106 6.63 -2.32 -9.12
C GLY A 106 7.61 -1.27 -8.60
N ILE A 107 8.35 -1.66 -7.56
CA ILE A 107 9.26 -0.78 -6.82
C ILE A 107 10.63 -1.42 -6.63
N LYS A 108 11.63 -0.57 -6.40
CA LYS A 108 12.96 -1.00 -5.92
C LYS A 108 13.22 -0.41 -4.55
N SER A 109 14.04 -1.10 -3.77
CA SER A 109 14.76 -0.50 -2.67
C SER A 109 16.03 0.10 -3.20
N GLU A 110 16.37 1.29 -2.73
CA GLU A 110 17.62 1.98 -3.09
C GLU A 110 18.33 2.44 -1.85
N ILE A 111 19.68 2.43 -1.89
CA ILE A 111 20.52 3.21 -0.99
C ILE A 111 20.99 4.42 -1.78
N VAL A 112 20.61 5.59 -1.29
CA VAL A 112 20.84 6.86 -1.96
C VAL A 112 21.70 7.78 -1.11
N VAL A 113 22.45 8.64 -1.79
CA VAL A 113 23.32 9.68 -1.20
C VAL A 113 23.08 11.02 -1.90
N PRO A 114 23.38 12.17 -1.31
CA PRO A 114 23.40 13.46 -2.04
C PRO A 114 24.27 13.34 -3.30
N ALA A 115 23.91 14.05 -4.37
CA ALA A 115 24.61 13.94 -5.65
C ALA A 115 26.11 14.31 -5.56
N ASP A 116 26.43 15.27 -4.72
CA ASP A 116 27.79 15.75 -4.42
C ASP A 116 28.55 14.97 -3.34
N SER A 117 27.90 13.96 -2.73
CA SER A 117 28.50 13.15 -1.67
C SER A 117 29.80 12.48 -2.13
N PRO A 118 30.84 12.40 -1.26
CA PRO A 118 32.06 11.64 -1.53
C PRO A 118 31.83 10.11 -1.52
N VAL A 119 30.72 9.64 -0.93
CA VAL A 119 30.35 8.22 -0.88
C VAL A 119 30.01 7.71 -2.28
N LYS A 120 30.72 6.72 -2.79
CA LYS A 120 30.55 6.18 -4.16
C LYS A 120 30.00 4.74 -4.17
N LYS A 121 30.24 3.97 -3.13
CA LYS A 121 29.88 2.54 -3.00
C LYS A 121 29.51 2.21 -1.55
N LEU A 122 28.90 1.03 -1.34
CA LEU A 122 28.45 0.60 0.00
C LEU A 122 29.57 0.62 1.03
N ALA A 123 30.78 0.20 0.65
CA ALA A 123 31.92 0.16 1.58
C ALA A 123 32.30 1.53 2.17
N ASP A 124 31.99 2.62 1.46
CA ASP A 124 32.26 3.99 1.92
C ASP A 124 31.33 4.43 3.05
N LEU A 125 30.28 3.63 3.34
CA LEU A 125 29.31 3.87 4.42
C LEU A 125 29.75 3.25 5.76
N ASP A 126 30.88 2.53 5.83
CA ASP A 126 31.31 1.90 7.08
C ASP A 126 31.46 2.92 8.21
N GLY A 127 30.83 2.65 9.36
CA GLY A 127 30.77 3.55 10.52
C GLY A 127 29.89 4.80 10.37
N LYS A 128 29.24 5.02 9.23
CA LYS A 128 28.41 6.22 8.99
C LYS A 128 26.97 6.04 9.41
N ASP A 129 26.31 7.17 9.66
CA ASP A 129 24.88 7.23 9.93
C ASP A 129 24.10 7.03 8.62
N VAL A 130 23.20 6.03 8.61
CA VAL A 130 22.32 5.72 7.49
C VAL A 130 20.87 5.74 7.95
N ALA A 131 20.04 6.51 7.27
CA ALA A 131 18.61 6.58 7.57
C ALA A 131 17.85 5.38 7.03
N PHE A 132 16.98 4.83 7.88
CA PHE A 132 16.04 3.79 7.55
C PHE A 132 14.63 4.18 8.04
N VAL A 133 13.60 3.70 7.36
CA VAL A 133 12.23 4.11 7.62
C VAL A 133 11.70 3.58 8.94
N SER A 134 11.64 2.27 9.07
CA SER A 134 11.17 1.56 10.27
C SER A 134 11.60 0.10 10.18
N LYS A 135 11.67 -0.59 11.29
CA LYS A 135 12.08 -2.02 11.32
C LYS A 135 11.13 -2.96 10.55
N ASP A 136 9.90 -2.54 10.26
CA ASP A 136 8.97 -3.28 9.41
C ASP A 136 9.07 -2.92 7.92
N GLY A 137 9.81 -1.87 7.57
CA GLY A 137 9.87 -1.33 6.21
C GLY A 137 10.66 -2.21 5.25
N PHE A 138 10.00 -2.86 4.29
CA PHE A 138 10.66 -3.76 3.34
C PHE A 138 11.73 -3.03 2.50
N THR A 139 11.31 -2.03 1.72
CA THR A 139 12.23 -1.25 0.87
C THR A 139 13.07 -0.23 1.64
N GLY A 140 12.60 0.23 2.79
CA GLY A 140 13.27 1.27 3.58
C GLY A 140 14.08 0.75 4.77
N TYR A 141 14.15 -0.58 4.98
CA TYR A 141 14.93 -1.17 6.06
C TYR A 141 15.49 -2.56 5.70
N TRP A 142 14.60 -3.55 5.41
CA TRP A 142 15.06 -4.94 5.23
C TRP A 142 16.01 -5.10 4.06
N LEU A 143 15.62 -4.67 2.87
CA LEU A 143 16.46 -4.81 1.67
C LEU A 143 17.77 -4.02 1.76
N PRO A 144 17.78 -2.70 2.08
CA PRO A 144 19.02 -1.94 2.12
C PRO A 144 19.93 -2.37 3.27
N LEU A 145 19.40 -2.76 4.43
CA LEU A 145 20.22 -3.26 5.53
C LEU A 145 20.83 -4.63 5.20
N ASP A 146 20.06 -5.54 4.57
CA ASP A 146 20.59 -6.83 4.12
C ASP A 146 21.75 -6.65 3.11
N ALA A 147 21.63 -5.69 2.19
CA ALA A 147 22.69 -5.37 1.24
C ALA A 147 23.97 -4.91 1.94
N LEU A 148 23.86 -4.05 2.96
CA LEU A 148 24.99 -3.59 3.76
C LEU A 148 25.62 -4.75 4.55
N LEU A 149 24.81 -5.59 5.18
CA LEU A 149 25.29 -6.77 5.91
C LEU A 149 26.02 -7.75 4.99
N ARG A 150 25.47 -8.05 3.80
CA ARG A 150 26.15 -8.90 2.80
C ARG A 150 27.46 -8.31 2.31
N ALA A 151 27.53 -6.99 2.20
CA ALA A 151 28.77 -6.26 1.88
C ALA A 151 29.74 -6.16 3.06
N LYS A 152 29.37 -6.68 4.25
CA LYS A 152 30.14 -6.58 5.52
C LYS A 152 30.39 -5.14 5.96
N VAL A 153 29.47 -4.23 5.63
CA VAL A 153 29.50 -2.81 5.99
C VAL A 153 28.67 -2.60 7.26
N LYS A 154 29.27 -2.02 8.27
CA LYS A 154 28.62 -1.69 9.54
C LYS A 154 28.24 -0.23 9.56
N VAL A 155 26.95 0.07 9.70
CA VAL A 155 26.44 1.44 9.75
C VAL A 155 25.75 1.72 11.08
N ASN A 156 25.68 2.99 11.44
CA ASN A 156 24.82 3.45 12.52
C ASN A 156 23.39 3.58 11.97
N VAL A 157 22.47 2.75 12.47
CA VAL A 157 21.07 2.71 12.01
C VAL A 157 20.29 3.86 12.62
N VAL A 158 19.79 4.78 11.79
CA VAL A 158 18.93 5.90 12.19
C VAL A 158 17.50 5.63 11.73
N ILE A 159 16.59 5.33 12.65
CA ILE A 159 15.17 5.11 12.34
C ILE A 159 14.44 6.45 12.29
N THR A 160 13.77 6.74 11.17
CA THR A 160 13.15 8.06 10.90
C THR A 160 11.63 8.06 10.97
N GLY A 161 11.00 6.87 10.95
CA GLY A 161 9.56 6.69 11.06
C GLY A 161 8.81 6.59 9.73
N ASN A 162 9.24 7.29 8.67
CA ASN A 162 8.62 7.22 7.34
C ASN A 162 9.61 7.60 6.22
N GLN A 163 9.21 7.33 4.97
CA GLN A 163 10.04 7.54 3.77
C GLN A 163 10.44 9.01 3.58
N GLU A 164 9.50 9.93 3.80
CA GLU A 164 9.78 11.35 3.61
C GLU A 164 10.76 11.89 4.66
N ALA A 165 10.65 11.44 5.91
CA ALA A 165 11.59 11.80 6.97
C ALA A 165 13.00 11.28 6.68
N SER A 166 13.16 10.06 6.13
CA SER A 166 14.46 9.55 5.68
C SER A 166 15.07 10.43 4.61
N SER A 167 14.29 10.77 3.59
CA SER A 167 14.72 11.65 2.49
C SER A 167 15.07 13.06 2.96
N ALA A 168 14.29 13.61 3.90
CA ALA A 168 14.53 14.93 4.46
C ALA A 168 15.83 14.99 5.28
N GLN A 169 16.12 13.98 6.10
CA GLN A 169 17.39 13.91 6.85
C GLN A 169 18.60 13.79 5.91
N LEU A 170 18.44 13.05 4.81
CA LEU A 170 19.47 12.98 3.78
C LEU A 170 19.71 14.34 3.13
N ARG A 171 18.64 15.05 2.73
CA ARG A 171 18.72 16.36 2.07
C ARG A 171 19.45 17.42 2.89
N ILE A 172 19.29 17.39 4.21
CA ILE A 172 19.97 18.32 5.12
C ILE A 172 21.33 17.79 5.64
N ASN A 173 21.88 16.74 5.02
CA ASN A 173 23.14 16.12 5.39
C ASN A 173 23.24 15.64 6.85
N LYS A 174 22.11 15.30 7.47
CA LYS A 174 22.07 14.76 8.83
C LYS A 174 22.46 13.27 8.88
N VAL A 175 22.39 12.59 7.76
CA VAL A 175 22.84 11.20 7.53
C VAL A 175 23.63 11.14 6.24
N ALA A 176 24.54 10.17 6.13
CA ALA A 176 25.39 9.98 4.95
C ALA A 176 24.65 9.33 3.77
N ALA A 177 23.65 8.50 4.07
CA ALA A 177 22.85 7.79 3.09
C ALA A 177 21.44 7.50 3.66
N ALA A 178 20.52 7.10 2.78
CA ALA A 178 19.20 6.64 3.17
C ALA A 178 18.78 5.39 2.39
N GLY A 179 18.19 4.42 3.09
CA GLY A 179 17.46 3.31 2.48
C GLY A 179 16.03 3.73 2.19
N VAL A 180 15.62 3.69 0.92
CA VAL A 180 14.36 4.29 0.45
C VAL A 180 13.61 3.41 -0.56
N ASN A 181 12.32 3.69 -0.74
CA ASN A 181 11.54 3.25 -1.88
C ASN A 181 11.83 4.16 -3.08
N SER A 182 12.22 3.59 -4.22
CA SER A 182 12.63 4.33 -5.42
C SER A 182 11.59 5.34 -5.90
N SER A 183 10.31 4.94 -5.97
CA SER A 183 9.22 5.81 -6.44
C SER A 183 8.96 6.97 -5.47
N ILE A 184 9.01 6.72 -4.16
CA ILE A 184 8.79 7.78 -3.16
C ILE A 184 9.97 8.75 -3.15
N MET A 185 11.20 8.24 -3.27
CA MET A 185 12.40 9.06 -3.34
C MET A 185 12.40 9.96 -4.59
N ALA A 186 12.05 9.42 -5.74
CA ALA A 186 11.98 10.21 -6.99
C ALA A 186 10.95 11.35 -6.88
N ARG A 187 9.76 11.08 -6.33
CA ARG A 187 8.73 12.12 -6.10
C ARG A 187 9.18 13.16 -5.08
N TYR A 188 9.81 12.74 -4.00
CA TYR A 188 10.39 13.64 -2.99
C TYR A 188 11.43 14.55 -3.63
N ALA A 189 12.39 13.98 -4.35
CA ALA A 189 13.48 14.70 -5.00
C ALA A 189 12.96 15.75 -6.01
N LYS A 190 11.95 15.40 -6.80
CA LYS A 190 11.30 16.34 -7.74
C LYS A 190 10.61 17.49 -7.00
N ARG A 191 9.88 17.21 -5.93
CA ARG A 191 9.14 18.22 -5.14
C ARG A 191 10.09 19.20 -4.45
N GLU A 192 11.18 18.68 -3.87
CA GLU A 192 12.13 19.44 -3.06
C GLU A 192 13.33 19.99 -3.88
N SER A 193 13.35 19.77 -5.20
CA SER A 193 14.48 20.12 -6.08
C SER A 193 15.81 19.56 -5.53
N PHE A 194 15.78 18.32 -5.04
CA PHE A 194 16.93 17.65 -4.42
C PHE A 194 17.60 16.68 -5.38
N ASN A 195 18.88 16.87 -5.64
CA ASN A 195 19.68 15.98 -6.47
C ASN A 195 20.31 14.87 -5.61
N TYR A 196 20.10 13.64 -6.01
CA TYR A 196 20.66 12.47 -5.33
C TYR A 196 21.26 11.49 -6.32
N ARG A 197 21.99 10.53 -5.81
CA ARG A 197 22.60 9.45 -6.56
C ARG A 197 22.35 8.11 -5.87
N VAL A 198 21.97 7.10 -6.67
CA VAL A 198 21.80 5.73 -6.21
C VAL A 198 23.15 5.04 -6.20
N ILE A 199 23.55 4.46 -5.08
CA ILE A 199 24.78 3.66 -4.93
C ILE A 199 24.53 2.17 -4.82
N TRP A 200 23.26 1.78 -4.61
CA TRP A 200 22.79 0.40 -4.64
C TRP A 200 21.28 0.38 -4.91
N ALA A 201 20.82 -0.60 -5.68
CA ALA A 201 19.42 -0.87 -5.92
C ALA A 201 19.14 -2.38 -5.87
N SER A 202 17.96 -2.74 -5.38
CA SER A 202 17.45 -4.12 -5.42
C SER A 202 16.93 -4.50 -6.81
N GLU A 203 16.55 -5.75 -6.98
CA GLU A 203 15.61 -6.17 -8.02
C GLU A 203 14.24 -5.47 -7.83
N ILE A 204 13.36 -5.64 -8.83
CA ILE A 204 12.00 -5.12 -8.77
C ILE A 204 11.14 -6.03 -7.89
N TYR A 205 10.39 -5.43 -6.99
CA TYR A 205 9.34 -6.07 -6.19
C TYR A 205 7.98 -5.46 -6.55
N GLN A 206 6.92 -6.25 -6.48
CA GLN A 206 5.57 -5.68 -6.55
C GLN A 206 5.36 -4.74 -5.34
N ASP A 207 4.64 -3.64 -5.55
CA ASP A 207 4.35 -2.68 -4.46
C ASP A 207 3.29 -3.27 -3.50
N LEU A 208 2.75 -2.43 -2.64
CA LEU A 208 1.69 -2.82 -1.71
C LEU A 208 0.56 -3.54 -2.43
N CYS A 209 0.00 -4.55 -1.81
CA CYS A 209 -1.17 -5.26 -2.33
C CYS A 209 -2.37 -5.11 -1.41
N ILE A 210 -3.54 -5.35 -1.96
CA ILE A 210 -4.76 -5.54 -1.19
C ILE A 210 -4.86 -7.02 -0.86
N MET A 211 -4.99 -7.31 0.42
CA MET A 211 -5.09 -8.68 0.96
C MET A 211 -6.41 -8.83 1.72
N ALA A 212 -7.02 -10.00 1.61
CA ALA A 212 -8.21 -10.38 2.37
C ALA A 212 -7.85 -11.36 3.50
N ASN A 213 -8.41 -11.13 4.68
CA ASN A 213 -8.35 -12.09 5.79
C ASN A 213 -9.08 -13.38 5.41
N PRO A 214 -8.55 -14.59 5.73
CA PRO A 214 -9.19 -15.86 5.38
C PRO A 214 -10.60 -16.05 5.98
N ARG A 215 -10.99 -15.26 6.99
CA ARG A 215 -12.36 -15.28 7.54
C ARG A 215 -13.40 -14.60 6.65
N VAL A 216 -12.98 -13.77 5.69
CA VAL A 216 -13.92 -13.11 4.78
C VAL A 216 -14.45 -14.13 3.78
N PRO A 217 -15.77 -14.25 3.61
CA PRO A 217 -16.36 -15.22 2.68
C PRO A 217 -15.80 -15.06 1.25
N PRO A 218 -15.45 -16.16 0.55
CA PRO A 218 -14.83 -16.11 -0.77
C PRO A 218 -15.64 -15.31 -1.80
N ALA A 219 -16.96 -15.39 -1.77
CA ALA A 219 -17.82 -14.62 -2.67
C ALA A 219 -17.69 -13.12 -2.48
N LYS A 220 -17.53 -12.65 -1.22
CA LYS A 220 -17.32 -11.23 -0.91
C LYS A 220 -15.92 -10.78 -1.32
N VAL A 221 -14.92 -11.61 -1.10
CA VAL A 221 -13.55 -11.35 -1.59
C VAL A 221 -13.54 -11.18 -3.10
N ALA A 222 -14.21 -12.08 -3.84
CA ALA A 222 -14.32 -12.00 -5.30
C ALA A 222 -15.03 -10.73 -5.76
N ALA A 223 -16.14 -10.35 -5.10
CA ALA A 223 -16.88 -9.14 -5.42
C ALA A 223 -16.05 -7.86 -5.21
N VAL A 224 -15.32 -7.76 -4.08
CA VAL A 224 -14.40 -6.65 -3.78
C VAL A 224 -13.27 -6.60 -4.82
N ARG A 225 -12.65 -7.74 -5.16
CA ARG A 225 -11.62 -7.81 -6.20
C ARG A 225 -12.13 -7.30 -7.54
N THR A 226 -13.31 -7.78 -7.99
CA THR A 226 -13.92 -7.37 -9.26
C THR A 226 -14.16 -5.87 -9.29
N ALA A 227 -14.72 -5.30 -8.21
CA ALA A 227 -14.98 -3.87 -8.13
C ALA A 227 -13.70 -3.02 -8.15
N LEU A 228 -12.63 -3.45 -7.45
CA LEU A 228 -11.33 -2.77 -7.47
C LEU A 228 -10.70 -2.79 -8.87
N VAL A 229 -10.62 -3.97 -9.48
CA VAL A 229 -9.95 -4.15 -10.79
C VAL A 229 -10.71 -3.43 -11.90
N GLY A 230 -12.05 -3.40 -11.84
CA GLY A 230 -12.88 -2.73 -12.83
C GLY A 230 -12.96 -1.21 -12.70
N MET A 231 -12.32 -0.59 -11.70
CA MET A 231 -12.46 0.88 -11.48
C MET A 231 -12.04 1.72 -12.68
N MET A 232 -10.97 1.34 -13.39
CA MET A 232 -10.50 2.10 -14.56
C MET A 232 -11.41 1.96 -15.78
N ASP A 233 -12.20 0.90 -15.86
CA ASP A 233 -13.14 0.65 -16.96
C ASP A 233 -14.50 1.34 -16.74
N ASP A 234 -14.81 1.71 -15.48
CA ASP A 234 -16.00 2.42 -15.09
C ASP A 234 -15.75 3.93 -15.05
N PRO A 235 -16.58 4.79 -15.70
CA PRO A 235 -16.36 6.24 -15.73
C PRO A 235 -16.32 6.90 -14.35
N GLU A 236 -17.13 6.44 -13.39
CA GLU A 236 -17.13 6.95 -12.02
C GLU A 236 -15.85 6.51 -11.28
N GLY A 237 -15.47 5.24 -11.41
CA GLY A 237 -14.27 4.68 -10.83
C GLY A 237 -13.01 5.40 -11.34
N ARG A 238 -12.92 5.62 -12.65
CA ARG A 238 -11.82 6.36 -13.29
C ARG A 238 -11.70 7.77 -12.73
N LYS A 239 -12.80 8.52 -12.64
CA LYS A 239 -12.80 9.89 -12.09
C LYS A 239 -12.29 9.93 -10.65
N ILE A 240 -12.66 8.94 -9.82
CA ILE A 240 -12.18 8.82 -8.44
C ILE A 240 -10.66 8.59 -8.42
N LEU A 241 -10.15 7.69 -9.27
CA LEU A 241 -8.72 7.36 -9.34
C LEU A 241 -7.91 8.55 -9.86
N GLU A 242 -8.38 9.27 -10.87
CA GLU A 242 -7.74 10.49 -11.41
C GLU A 242 -7.67 11.60 -10.35
N ALA A 243 -8.76 11.86 -9.63
CA ALA A 243 -8.76 12.83 -8.51
C ALA A 243 -7.80 12.42 -7.40
N GLY A 244 -7.74 11.13 -7.08
CA GLY A 244 -6.79 10.56 -6.11
C GLY A 244 -5.34 10.71 -6.57
N ALA A 245 -5.08 10.50 -7.86
CA ALA A 245 -3.75 10.68 -8.45
C ALA A 245 -3.29 12.14 -8.40
N GLU A 246 -4.17 13.07 -8.71
CA GLU A 246 -3.89 14.51 -8.60
C GLU A 246 -3.57 14.91 -7.15
N LEU A 247 -4.39 14.43 -6.20
CA LEU A 247 -4.19 14.66 -4.76
C LEU A 247 -2.82 14.20 -4.27
N LEU A 248 -2.37 13.02 -4.71
CA LEU A 248 -1.12 12.40 -4.28
C LEU A 248 0.07 12.67 -5.21
N LYS A 249 -0.15 13.41 -6.32
CA LYS A 249 0.84 13.65 -7.38
C LYS A 249 1.41 12.35 -7.95
N ILE A 250 0.52 11.35 -8.14
CA ILE A 250 0.86 10.09 -8.78
C ILE A 250 0.90 10.32 -10.29
N THR A 251 1.99 9.92 -10.94
CA THR A 251 2.19 10.04 -12.39
C THR A 251 2.29 8.68 -13.07
N ASP A 252 2.24 7.62 -12.28
CA ASP A 252 2.33 6.24 -12.75
C ASP A 252 0.96 5.76 -13.26
N GLU A 253 0.92 4.54 -13.74
CA GLU A 253 -0.31 3.87 -14.19
C GLU A 253 -1.33 3.80 -13.05
N LEU A 254 -2.57 4.19 -13.34
CA LEU A 254 -3.64 4.30 -12.35
C LEU A 254 -4.44 3.00 -12.24
N GLY A 255 -5.13 2.87 -11.10
CA GLY A 255 -6.07 1.78 -10.84
C GLY A 255 -5.43 0.57 -10.19
N PHE A 256 -6.18 -0.52 -10.25
CA PHE A 256 -5.81 -1.79 -9.66
C PHE A 256 -5.84 -2.90 -10.70
N VAL A 257 -4.88 -3.83 -10.59
CA VAL A 257 -4.81 -5.03 -11.43
C VAL A 257 -4.96 -6.28 -10.55
N PRO A 258 -5.42 -7.40 -11.13
CA PRO A 258 -5.45 -8.67 -10.42
C PRO A 258 -4.06 -9.01 -9.88
N ALA A 259 -4.02 -9.56 -8.67
CA ALA A 259 -2.79 -10.08 -8.08
C ALA A 259 -3.10 -11.31 -7.23
N GLU A 260 -2.09 -12.13 -7.02
CA GLU A 260 -2.16 -13.38 -6.27
C GLU A 260 -0.95 -13.53 -5.34
N ASN A 261 -1.04 -14.45 -4.39
CA ASN A 261 0.03 -14.70 -3.44
C ASN A 261 1.37 -15.01 -4.10
N ARG A 262 1.36 -15.72 -5.25
CA ARG A 262 2.59 -16.08 -6.00
C ARG A 262 3.34 -14.86 -6.55
N ASP A 263 2.65 -13.76 -6.82
CA ASP A 263 3.27 -12.53 -7.33
C ASP A 263 4.22 -11.87 -6.30
N TYR A 264 4.16 -12.35 -5.05
CA TYR A 264 4.95 -11.90 -3.90
C TYR A 264 5.89 -12.99 -3.37
N ASP A 265 6.19 -14.04 -4.15
CA ASP A 265 7.07 -15.13 -3.73
C ASP A 265 8.52 -14.67 -3.58
N ASN A 266 8.95 -13.61 -4.29
CA ASN A 266 10.27 -13.03 -4.10
C ASN A 266 10.42 -12.36 -2.71
N TYR A 267 9.35 -11.81 -2.12
CA TYR A 267 9.36 -11.36 -0.72
C TYR A 267 9.64 -12.52 0.23
N ARG A 268 8.91 -13.63 0.05
CA ARG A 268 9.07 -14.84 0.87
C ARG A 268 10.47 -15.45 0.70
N ALA A 269 10.97 -15.47 -0.53
CA ALA A 269 12.32 -15.93 -0.82
C ALA A 269 13.37 -15.07 -0.10
N PHE A 270 13.24 -13.75 -0.16
CA PHE A 270 14.11 -12.81 0.55
C PHE A 270 14.11 -13.07 2.06
N TYR A 271 12.94 -13.17 2.70
CA TYR A 271 12.84 -13.38 4.14
C TYR A 271 13.41 -14.74 4.62
N LYS A 272 13.58 -15.72 3.73
CA LYS A 272 14.21 -17.00 4.06
C LYS A 272 15.75 -16.91 4.13
N VAL A 273 16.34 -15.94 3.44
CA VAL A 273 17.81 -15.88 3.23
C VAL A 273 18.45 -14.58 3.74
N THR A 274 17.65 -13.64 4.23
CA THR A 274 18.14 -12.34 4.73
C THR A 274 19.05 -12.51 5.95
N GLN A 275 20.06 -11.66 6.05
CA GLN A 275 20.96 -11.56 7.21
C GLN A 275 20.42 -10.60 8.29
N VAL A 276 19.33 -9.86 8.00
CA VAL A 276 18.67 -8.99 8.98
C VAL A 276 17.93 -9.84 10.01
N LYS A 277 18.11 -9.51 11.30
CA LYS A 277 17.53 -10.24 12.44
C LYS A 277 16.60 -9.33 13.26
#